data_b2547d259e17f82c05f37ad4acaaa5fc
#
_entry.id   b2547d259e17f82c05f37ad4acaaa5fc
#
_cell.length_a   1.000
_cell.length_b   1.000
_cell.length_c   1.000
_cell.angle_alpha   90.00
_cell.angle_beta   90.00
_cell.angle_gamma   90.00
#
_symmetry.space_group_name_H-M   'P 1'
#
loop_
_entity.id
_entity.type
_entity.pdbx_description
1 polymer ?
#
loop_
_entity_poly.entity_id
_entity_poly.type
_entity_poly.pdbx_seq_one_letter_code
_entity_poly.pdbx_strand_id
1 'polypeptide(L)'
;MAWFELLGRLDWVIGLICLLAGPTDSVSPCQSGLQPGQRPGPYAAVISTGTHRGESHCYICETADRPAVVVFARSLSDPLGQLAQRLDKALADHKQADLRCWITFLHEDQLSLDAKVVQWSQKYALRNVPLGVFEDVGGPPSYRLAADADVTVLLFVKQKVVANFALRAGELKEQKIEEVLRTLPRIVGEKK
;
A
#
# COMPACT_ATOMS: atom_id res chain seq x y z
N MET A 1 80.46 -37.63 13.23
CA MET A 1 80.31 -37.71 11.77
C MET A 1 78.96 -37.25 11.44
N ALA A 2 78.89 -36.26 10.60
CA ALA A 2 77.80 -35.37 10.36
C ALA A 2 76.59 -35.96 9.65
N TRP A 3 75.44 -35.58 10.11
CA TRP A 3 74.23 -35.58 9.33
C TRP A 3 73.56 -34.21 9.44
N PHE A 4 73.70 -33.48 8.41
CA PHE A 4 73.20 -32.14 8.27
C PHE A 4 71.87 -32.15 7.48
N GLU A 5 70.87 -31.59 8.08
CA GLU A 5 69.79 -30.72 7.62
C GLU A 5 69.32 -30.75 6.19
N LEU A 6 68.03 -30.89 6.07
CA LEU A 6 67.24 -30.28 4.96
C LEU A 6 65.90 -29.83 5.48
N LEU A 7 65.84 -28.54 5.94
CA LEU A 7 64.66 -27.82 6.25
C LEU A 7 64.12 -27.25 4.94
N GLY A 8 63.05 -27.87 4.43
CA GLY A 8 62.28 -27.35 3.32
C GLY A 8 61.38 -26.19 3.79
N ARG A 9 61.56 -25.03 3.23
CA ARG A 9 60.71 -23.85 3.39
C ARG A 9 59.35 -24.12 2.83
N LEU A 10 58.32 -24.09 3.67
CA LEU A 10 56.94 -24.04 3.28
C LEU A 10 56.51 -22.56 3.20
N ASP A 11 56.55 -22.00 2.01
CA ASP A 11 56.02 -20.65 1.73
C ASP A 11 54.49 -20.71 1.83
N TRP A 12 53.96 -20.15 2.92
CA TRP A 12 52.54 -19.89 3.07
C TRP A 12 52.15 -18.73 2.18
N VAL A 13 51.59 -19.04 1.02
CA VAL A 13 50.86 -18.05 0.22
C VAL A 13 49.48 -17.86 0.85
N ILE A 14 49.40 -16.85 1.70
CA ILE A 14 48.09 -16.34 2.21
C ILE A 14 47.46 -15.60 1.04
N GLY A 15 46.62 -16.30 0.31
CA GLY A 15 45.71 -15.70 -0.71
C GLY A 15 44.73 -14.76 0.00
N LEU A 16 44.98 -13.45 -0.11
CA LEU A 16 44.08 -12.39 0.29
C LEU A 16 42.84 -12.40 -0.60
N ILE A 17 41.80 -13.15 -0.23
CA ILE A 17 40.50 -13.10 -0.90
C ILE A 17 39.87 -11.77 -0.49
N CYS A 18 40.06 -10.74 -1.32
CA CYS A 18 39.34 -9.49 -1.23
C CYS A 18 37.88 -9.78 -1.62
N LEU A 19 37.01 -10.02 -0.63
CA LEU A 19 35.56 -10.00 -0.84
C LEU A 19 35.18 -8.55 -1.25
N LEU A 20 34.97 -8.34 -2.53
CA LEU A 20 34.29 -7.16 -3.07
C LEU A 20 32.83 -7.26 -2.65
N ALA A 21 32.52 -6.84 -1.43
CA ALA A 21 31.18 -6.47 -1.04
C ALA A 21 30.82 -5.23 -1.86
N GLY A 22 30.15 -5.41 -3.00
CA GLY A 22 29.55 -4.32 -3.76
C GLY A 22 28.56 -3.57 -2.86
N PRO A 23 28.37 -2.26 -3.05
CA PRO A 23 27.36 -1.50 -2.34
C PRO A 23 25.99 -2.16 -2.65
N THR A 24 25.37 -2.75 -1.63
CA THR A 24 23.95 -3.06 -1.69
C THR A 24 23.25 -1.71 -1.65
N ASP A 25 22.82 -1.19 -2.80
CA ASP A 25 21.89 -0.06 -2.87
C ASP A 25 20.62 -0.45 -2.11
N SER A 26 20.62 -0.17 -0.82
CA SER A 26 19.43 -0.26 0.00
C SER A 26 18.54 0.91 -0.39
N VAL A 27 17.66 0.70 -1.37
CA VAL A 27 16.61 1.66 -1.70
C VAL A 27 15.83 1.95 -0.42
N SER A 28 15.89 3.20 0.05
CA SER A 28 15.15 3.62 1.25
C SER A 28 13.66 3.30 1.10
N PRO A 29 12.99 2.81 2.14
CA PRO A 29 11.56 2.54 2.10
C PRO A 29 10.79 3.76 1.62
N CYS A 30 9.75 3.54 0.81
CA CYS A 30 8.87 4.62 0.36
C CYS A 30 8.17 5.26 1.57
N GLN A 31 8.18 6.58 1.66
CA GLN A 31 7.51 7.32 2.72
C GLN A 31 6.40 8.17 2.11
N SER A 32 5.17 7.76 2.27
CA SER A 32 3.99 8.45 1.75
C SER A 32 2.83 8.29 2.71
N GLY A 33 2.00 9.31 2.81
CA GLY A 33 0.79 9.25 3.61
C GLY A 33 0.98 9.46 5.11
N LEU A 34 -0.13 9.44 5.80
CA LEU A 34 -0.20 9.62 7.26
C LEU A 34 0.48 8.46 7.99
N GLN A 35 1.24 8.78 9.02
CA GLN A 35 1.93 7.78 9.84
C GLN A 35 1.02 7.26 10.98
N PRO A 36 1.31 6.07 11.54
CA PRO A 36 0.59 5.55 12.70
C PRO A 36 0.44 6.59 13.81
N GLY A 37 -0.76 6.70 14.39
CA GLY A 37 -1.13 7.68 15.40
C GLY A 37 -1.67 9.00 14.85
N GLN A 38 -1.42 9.33 13.59
CA GLN A 38 -1.96 10.54 12.95
C GLN A 38 -3.45 10.37 12.60
N ARG A 39 -4.15 11.49 12.45
CA ARG A 39 -5.60 11.52 12.17
C ARG A 39 -5.85 11.79 10.68
N PRO A 40 -6.66 10.96 9.99
CA PRO A 40 -7.12 11.26 8.65
C PRO A 40 -7.98 12.54 8.63
N GLY A 41 -7.67 13.44 7.69
CA GLY A 41 -8.49 14.63 7.44
C GLY A 41 -9.61 14.36 6.44
N PRO A 42 -10.68 15.19 6.45
CA PRO A 42 -11.75 15.07 5.46
C PRO A 42 -11.23 15.42 4.06
N TYR A 43 -11.73 14.72 3.05
CA TYR A 43 -11.62 15.08 1.65
C TYR A 43 -12.79 14.49 0.87
N ALA A 44 -13.17 15.10 -0.23
CA ALA A 44 -14.19 14.59 -1.13
C ALA A 44 -13.57 14.19 -2.46
N ALA A 45 -14.03 13.09 -3.03
CA ALA A 45 -13.67 12.63 -4.36
C ALA A 45 -14.94 12.41 -5.19
N VAL A 46 -14.85 12.52 -6.51
CA VAL A 46 -15.95 12.16 -7.40
C VAL A 46 -16.02 10.64 -7.51
N ILE A 47 -17.15 10.06 -7.17
CA ILE A 47 -17.31 8.62 -7.06
C ILE A 47 -17.64 8.00 -8.41
N SER A 48 -16.84 7.02 -8.83
CA SER A 48 -17.00 6.29 -10.10
C SER A 48 -17.85 5.03 -9.95
N THR A 49 -17.85 4.39 -8.77
CA THR A 49 -18.62 3.16 -8.50
C THR A 49 -19.23 3.15 -7.11
N GLY A 50 -20.32 2.40 -6.94
CA GLY A 50 -21.03 2.29 -5.65
C GLY A 50 -22.24 3.22 -5.57
N THR A 51 -22.78 3.40 -4.35
CA THR A 51 -24.05 4.09 -4.10
C THR A 51 -24.01 5.59 -4.43
N HIS A 52 -22.84 6.22 -4.31
CA HIS A 52 -22.64 7.66 -4.56
C HIS A 52 -22.07 7.96 -5.95
N ARG A 53 -22.25 7.04 -6.92
CA ARG A 53 -21.75 7.22 -8.28
C ARG A 53 -22.15 8.57 -8.87
N GLY A 54 -21.18 9.32 -9.39
CA GLY A 54 -21.36 10.64 -10.00
C GLY A 54 -21.41 11.80 -9.02
N GLU A 55 -21.36 11.53 -7.71
CA GLU A 55 -21.39 12.55 -6.67
C GLU A 55 -19.98 12.83 -6.11
N SER A 56 -19.76 14.05 -5.64
CA SER A 56 -18.61 14.39 -4.81
C SER A 56 -18.92 13.94 -3.39
N HIS A 57 -18.15 12.96 -2.85
CA HIS A 57 -18.46 12.31 -1.59
C HIS A 57 -17.25 12.20 -0.65
N CYS A 58 -17.51 12.31 0.65
CA CYS A 58 -16.49 12.24 1.71
C CYS A 58 -16.67 10.98 2.57
N TYR A 59 -16.02 9.88 2.20
CA TYR A 59 -16.10 8.64 3.00
C TYR A 59 -15.47 8.77 4.39
N ILE A 60 -14.42 9.59 4.56
CA ILE A 60 -13.84 9.87 5.87
C ILE A 60 -14.88 10.49 6.81
N CYS A 61 -15.71 11.41 6.30
CA CYS A 61 -16.73 12.09 7.08
C CYS A 61 -17.78 11.12 7.66
N GLU A 62 -18.09 10.06 6.90
CA GLU A 62 -19.04 9.03 7.32
C GLU A 62 -18.44 7.96 8.22
N THR A 63 -17.11 7.80 8.22
CA THR A 63 -16.47 6.66 8.89
C THR A 63 -16.57 6.75 10.40
N ALA A 64 -16.55 7.95 10.99
CA ALA A 64 -16.55 8.14 12.45
C ALA A 64 -15.49 7.27 13.14
N ASP A 65 -15.86 6.46 14.14
CA ASP A 65 -14.93 5.58 14.88
C ASP A 65 -14.77 4.18 14.29
N ARG A 66 -15.43 3.91 13.15
CA ARG A 66 -15.39 2.60 12.50
C ARG A 66 -14.01 2.28 11.94
N PRO A 67 -13.65 0.98 11.87
CA PRO A 67 -12.45 0.54 11.17
C PRO A 67 -12.58 0.83 9.69
N ALA A 68 -11.49 1.33 9.09
CA ALA A 68 -11.50 1.62 7.67
C ALA A 68 -10.13 1.43 7.01
N VAL A 69 -10.19 1.15 5.71
CA VAL A 69 -9.04 1.09 4.81
C VAL A 69 -9.27 2.11 3.69
N VAL A 70 -8.35 3.04 3.52
CA VAL A 70 -8.31 3.90 2.35
C VAL A 70 -7.07 3.57 1.51
N VAL A 71 -7.27 3.44 0.22
CA VAL A 71 -6.19 3.23 -0.74
C VAL A 71 -6.15 4.43 -1.67
N PHE A 72 -5.00 5.11 -1.71
CA PHE A 72 -4.70 6.10 -2.72
C PHE A 72 -3.84 5.44 -3.81
N ALA A 73 -4.21 5.62 -5.08
CA ALA A 73 -3.52 4.99 -6.19
C ALA A 73 -3.36 5.95 -7.38
N ARG A 74 -2.25 5.83 -8.11
CA ARG A 74 -1.96 6.63 -9.31
C ARG A 74 -2.17 5.85 -10.60
N SER A 75 -2.29 4.52 -10.50
CA SER A 75 -2.42 3.64 -11.67
C SER A 75 -3.46 2.55 -11.46
N LEU A 76 -4.10 2.13 -12.56
CA LEU A 76 -5.04 0.99 -12.61
C LEU A 76 -4.27 -0.31 -12.86
N SER A 77 -3.40 -0.69 -11.92
CA SER A 77 -2.53 -1.86 -12.09
C SER A 77 -3.22 -3.18 -11.70
N ASP A 78 -2.72 -4.31 -12.25
CA ASP A 78 -3.23 -5.64 -11.92
C ASP A 78 -2.97 -6.02 -10.43
N PRO A 79 -1.80 -5.74 -9.84
CA PRO A 79 -1.59 -5.99 -8.41
C PRO A 79 -2.55 -5.20 -7.52
N LEU A 80 -2.88 -3.94 -7.88
CA LEU A 80 -3.88 -3.15 -7.18
C LEU A 80 -5.27 -3.81 -7.29
N GLY A 81 -5.61 -4.36 -8.46
CA GLY A 81 -6.86 -5.09 -8.67
C GLY A 81 -6.98 -6.32 -7.77
N GLN A 82 -5.89 -7.07 -7.60
CA GLN A 82 -5.85 -8.21 -6.69
C GLN A 82 -6.01 -7.77 -5.22
N LEU A 83 -5.35 -6.70 -4.80
CA LEU A 83 -5.56 -6.12 -3.47
C LEU A 83 -7.02 -5.69 -3.28
N ALA A 84 -7.57 -4.95 -4.24
CA ALA A 84 -8.96 -4.46 -4.20
C ALA A 84 -9.97 -5.62 -4.07
N GLN A 85 -9.78 -6.70 -4.84
CA GLN A 85 -10.63 -7.89 -4.79
C GLN A 85 -10.59 -8.57 -3.41
N ARG A 86 -9.42 -8.64 -2.79
CA ARG A 86 -9.29 -9.21 -1.44
C ARG A 86 -9.87 -8.31 -0.36
N LEU A 87 -9.75 -6.99 -0.50
CA LEU A 87 -10.40 -6.02 0.38
C LEU A 87 -11.92 -6.06 0.23
N ASP A 88 -12.43 -6.23 -1.01
CA ASP A 88 -13.87 -6.40 -1.28
C ASP A 88 -14.45 -7.62 -0.55
N LYS A 89 -13.72 -8.74 -0.57
CA LYS A 89 -14.06 -9.93 0.21
C LYS A 89 -13.98 -9.67 1.72
N ALA A 90 -12.93 -8.98 2.18
CA ALA A 90 -12.76 -8.67 3.60
C ALA A 90 -13.92 -7.83 4.16
N LEU A 91 -14.48 -6.91 3.37
CA LEU A 91 -15.69 -6.16 3.75
C LEU A 91 -16.88 -7.10 4.02
N ALA A 92 -17.06 -8.12 3.18
CA ALA A 92 -18.11 -9.12 3.39
C ALA A 92 -17.85 -9.97 4.65
N ASP A 93 -16.59 -10.34 4.88
CA ASP A 93 -16.20 -11.20 6.01
C ASP A 93 -16.22 -10.45 7.37
N HIS A 94 -16.10 -9.11 7.37
CA HIS A 94 -16.06 -8.26 8.56
C HIS A 94 -17.26 -7.32 8.69
N LYS A 95 -18.43 -7.70 8.17
CA LYS A 95 -19.67 -6.91 8.27
C LYS A 95 -20.05 -6.57 9.71
N GLN A 96 -19.81 -7.47 10.67
CA GLN A 96 -20.13 -7.23 12.08
C GLN A 96 -19.27 -6.13 12.72
N ALA A 97 -18.03 -5.94 12.22
CA ALA A 97 -17.15 -4.86 12.65
C ALA A 97 -17.45 -3.53 11.94
N ASP A 98 -18.38 -3.54 10.98
CA ASP A 98 -18.71 -2.40 10.10
C ASP A 98 -17.44 -1.82 9.43
N LEU A 99 -16.56 -2.73 8.96
CA LEU A 99 -15.36 -2.36 8.22
C LEU A 99 -15.74 -1.56 6.97
N ARG A 100 -15.05 -0.46 6.74
CA ARG A 100 -15.18 0.39 5.55
C ARG A 100 -13.92 0.26 4.69
N CYS A 101 -14.08 0.36 3.38
CA CYS A 101 -12.96 0.43 2.45
C CYS A 101 -13.36 1.22 1.21
N TRP A 102 -12.45 2.03 0.68
CA TRP A 102 -12.59 2.70 -0.61
C TRP A 102 -11.25 2.94 -1.25
N ILE A 103 -11.24 3.10 -2.57
CA ILE A 103 -10.04 3.42 -3.34
C ILE A 103 -10.24 4.77 -4.01
N THR A 104 -9.26 5.66 -3.84
CA THR A 104 -9.23 6.98 -4.46
C THR A 104 -8.08 7.04 -5.45
N PHE A 105 -8.41 7.16 -6.72
CA PHE A 105 -7.42 7.41 -7.76
C PHE A 105 -7.06 8.89 -7.80
N LEU A 106 -5.76 9.18 -7.94
CA LEU A 106 -5.23 10.54 -8.05
C LEU A 106 -4.99 10.86 -9.51
N HIS A 107 -5.81 11.76 -10.08
CA HIS A 107 -5.73 12.07 -11.50
C HIS A 107 -6.30 13.46 -11.78
N GLU A 108 -5.68 14.24 -12.67
CA GLU A 108 -6.10 15.60 -12.98
C GLU A 108 -7.45 15.69 -13.73
N ASP A 109 -7.77 14.66 -14.50
CA ASP A 109 -9.00 14.60 -15.31
C ASP A 109 -9.86 13.41 -14.88
N GLN A 110 -10.85 13.69 -14.04
CA GLN A 110 -11.79 12.69 -13.54
C GLN A 110 -12.63 12.09 -14.66
N LEU A 111 -13.08 12.93 -15.62
CA LEU A 111 -13.96 12.46 -16.70
C LEU A 111 -13.27 11.46 -17.62
N SER A 112 -12.00 11.69 -17.94
CA SER A 112 -11.22 10.77 -18.77
C SER A 112 -10.93 9.45 -18.08
N LEU A 113 -10.82 9.45 -16.74
CA LEU A 113 -10.49 8.25 -15.96
C LEU A 113 -11.73 7.44 -15.57
N ASP A 114 -12.91 8.06 -15.41
CA ASP A 114 -14.13 7.43 -14.89
C ASP A 114 -14.49 6.12 -15.62
N ALA A 115 -14.56 6.16 -16.94
CA ALA A 115 -14.91 4.95 -17.72
C ALA A 115 -13.90 3.81 -17.53
N LYS A 116 -12.60 4.13 -17.40
CA LYS A 116 -11.53 3.16 -17.16
C LYS A 116 -11.63 2.57 -15.76
N VAL A 117 -11.94 3.39 -14.75
CA VAL A 117 -12.16 2.94 -13.36
C VAL A 117 -13.34 1.99 -13.28
N VAL A 118 -14.44 2.30 -13.98
CA VAL A 118 -15.63 1.41 -14.04
C VAL A 118 -15.29 0.08 -14.70
N GLN A 119 -14.62 0.08 -15.85
CA GLN A 119 -14.20 -1.15 -16.54
C GLN A 119 -13.23 -1.99 -15.66
N TRP A 120 -12.28 -1.32 -14.99
CA TRP A 120 -11.35 -1.96 -14.09
C TRP A 120 -12.08 -2.58 -12.88
N SER A 121 -13.05 -1.89 -12.29
CA SER A 121 -13.91 -2.42 -11.23
C SER A 121 -14.64 -3.69 -11.66
N GLN A 122 -15.18 -3.70 -12.89
CA GLN A 122 -15.85 -4.87 -13.46
C GLN A 122 -14.88 -6.03 -13.70
N LYS A 123 -13.67 -5.76 -14.22
CA LYS A 123 -12.61 -6.76 -14.41
C LYS A 123 -12.29 -7.53 -13.12
N TYR A 124 -12.28 -6.84 -11.97
CA TYR A 124 -11.98 -7.44 -10.67
C TYR A 124 -13.24 -7.79 -9.86
N ALA A 125 -14.43 -7.70 -10.46
CA ALA A 125 -15.73 -8.03 -9.85
C ALA A 125 -15.95 -7.35 -8.47
N LEU A 126 -15.52 -6.08 -8.34
CA LEU A 126 -15.68 -5.31 -7.09
C LEU A 126 -17.14 -4.94 -6.89
N ARG A 127 -17.68 -5.24 -5.71
CA ARG A 127 -19.10 -5.01 -5.36
C ARG A 127 -19.29 -4.12 -4.14
N ASN A 128 -18.35 -4.20 -3.19
CA ASN A 128 -18.46 -3.56 -1.88
C ASN A 128 -17.47 -2.40 -1.71
N VAL A 129 -16.38 -2.37 -2.49
CA VAL A 129 -15.37 -1.31 -2.46
C VAL A 129 -15.75 -0.22 -3.47
N PRO A 130 -16.21 0.96 -3.03
CA PRO A 130 -16.40 2.09 -3.92
C PRO A 130 -15.07 2.64 -4.39
N LEU A 131 -15.07 3.13 -5.63
CA LEU A 131 -13.94 3.76 -6.28
C LEU A 131 -14.28 5.20 -6.62
N GLY A 132 -13.32 6.10 -6.43
CA GLY A 132 -13.49 7.51 -6.80
C GLY A 132 -12.20 8.10 -7.34
N VAL A 133 -12.29 9.30 -7.89
CA VAL A 133 -11.18 10.08 -8.41
C VAL A 133 -11.08 11.40 -7.65
N PHE A 134 -9.89 11.71 -7.17
CA PHE A 134 -9.53 13.00 -6.62
C PHE A 134 -8.74 13.77 -7.69
N GLU A 135 -9.21 14.96 -8.06
CA GLU A 135 -8.72 15.74 -9.21
C GLU A 135 -7.44 16.52 -8.91
N ASP A 136 -6.50 15.89 -8.21
CA ASP A 136 -5.15 16.39 -7.99
C ASP A 136 -4.21 15.19 -7.84
N VAL A 137 -3.18 15.14 -8.66
CA VAL A 137 -2.16 14.08 -8.60
C VAL A 137 -1.37 14.12 -7.28
N GLY A 138 -1.28 15.27 -6.61
CA GLY A 138 -0.70 15.39 -5.28
C GLY A 138 -1.54 14.73 -4.19
N GLY A 139 -2.83 14.52 -4.47
CA GLY A 139 -3.80 14.03 -3.51
C GLY A 139 -4.19 15.05 -2.44
N PRO A 140 -5.06 14.69 -1.50
CA PRO A 140 -5.51 15.62 -0.47
C PRO A 140 -4.33 16.09 0.38
N PRO A 141 -4.07 17.40 0.53
CA PRO A 141 -2.86 17.95 1.15
C PRO A 141 -2.62 17.43 2.58
N SER A 142 -3.69 17.20 3.34
CA SER A 142 -3.60 16.67 4.72
C SER A 142 -3.01 15.27 4.80
N TYR A 143 -2.99 14.51 3.69
CA TYR A 143 -2.46 13.14 3.66
C TYR A 143 -0.97 13.07 3.37
N ARG A 144 -0.37 14.11 2.80
CA ARG A 144 1.08 14.16 2.49
C ARG A 144 1.55 12.96 1.65
N LEU A 145 0.82 12.71 0.55
CA LEU A 145 1.15 11.60 -0.37
C LEU A 145 2.39 11.97 -1.19
N ALA A 146 3.39 11.10 -1.19
CA ALA A 146 4.61 11.32 -1.96
C ALA A 146 4.38 11.07 -3.46
N ALA A 147 5.05 11.85 -4.31
CA ALA A 147 4.90 11.74 -5.76
C ALA A 147 5.45 10.42 -6.32
N ASP A 148 6.44 9.82 -5.66
CA ASP A 148 7.04 8.54 -6.04
C ASP A 148 6.27 7.31 -5.52
N ALA A 149 5.23 7.51 -4.69
CA ALA A 149 4.36 6.42 -4.24
C ALA A 149 3.24 6.19 -5.27
N ASP A 150 3.23 5.01 -5.89
CA ASP A 150 2.14 4.58 -6.79
C ASP A 150 0.89 4.17 -6.01
N VAL A 151 1.09 3.50 -4.87
CA VAL A 151 0.00 3.08 -3.97
C VAL A 151 0.34 3.43 -2.53
N THR A 152 -0.62 4.05 -1.83
CA THR A 152 -0.55 4.26 -0.38
C THR A 152 -1.81 3.69 0.28
N VAL A 153 -1.64 2.72 1.19
CA VAL A 153 -2.74 2.09 1.92
C VAL A 153 -2.68 2.52 3.38
N LEU A 154 -3.76 3.10 3.87
CA LEU A 154 -3.90 3.49 5.27
C LEU A 154 -5.00 2.66 5.94
N LEU A 155 -4.66 2.00 7.03
CA LEU A 155 -5.59 1.31 7.91
C LEU A 155 -5.79 2.17 9.17
N PHE A 156 -7.02 2.47 9.51
CA PHE A 156 -7.31 3.30 10.68
C PHE A 156 -8.59 2.86 11.39
N VAL A 157 -8.69 3.18 12.66
CA VAL A 157 -9.87 2.99 13.52
C VAL A 157 -9.91 4.10 14.57
N LYS A 158 -11.09 4.50 15.00
CA LYS A 158 -11.28 5.62 15.96
C LYS A 158 -10.53 6.87 15.49
N GLN A 159 -10.57 7.11 14.18
CA GLN A 159 -9.91 8.24 13.51
C GLN A 159 -8.39 8.33 13.77
N LYS A 160 -7.72 7.21 14.00
CA LYS A 160 -6.26 7.13 14.11
C LYS A 160 -5.71 6.07 13.17
N VAL A 161 -4.69 6.45 12.40
CA VAL A 161 -3.96 5.52 11.56
C VAL A 161 -3.26 4.49 12.45
N VAL A 162 -3.45 3.21 12.13
CA VAL A 162 -2.84 2.05 12.80
C VAL A 162 -1.68 1.49 11.99
N ALA A 163 -1.82 1.54 10.66
CA ALA A 163 -0.79 1.09 9.73
C ALA A 163 -0.82 1.89 8.44
N ASN A 164 0.35 2.02 7.83
CA ASN A 164 0.58 2.68 6.55
C ASN A 164 1.50 1.79 5.69
N PHE A 165 1.11 1.58 4.44
CA PHE A 165 1.90 0.90 3.43
C PHE A 165 2.05 1.85 2.24
N ALA A 166 3.26 2.39 2.07
CA ALA A 166 3.63 3.24 0.96
C ALA A 166 4.49 2.45 -0.02
N LEU A 167 4.10 2.39 -1.28
CA LEU A 167 4.66 1.50 -2.27
C LEU A 167 4.90 2.26 -3.58
N ARG A 168 6.11 2.16 -4.12
CA ARG A 168 6.43 2.66 -5.46
C ARG A 168 5.86 1.74 -6.53
N ALA A 169 5.89 2.19 -7.77
CA ALA A 169 5.52 1.36 -8.91
C ALA A 169 6.30 0.02 -8.90
N GLY A 170 5.57 -1.09 -9.05
CA GLY A 170 6.14 -2.45 -9.03
C GLY A 170 6.45 -3.04 -7.63
N GLU A 171 6.28 -2.28 -6.55
CA GLU A 171 6.48 -2.79 -5.19
C GLU A 171 5.24 -3.49 -4.60
N LEU A 172 4.05 -3.25 -5.14
CA LEU A 172 2.83 -3.95 -4.73
C LEU A 172 2.83 -5.38 -5.29
N LYS A 173 3.51 -6.29 -4.59
CA LYS A 173 3.59 -7.72 -4.89
C LYS A 173 2.72 -8.51 -3.93
N GLU A 174 2.52 -9.80 -4.23
CA GLU A 174 1.72 -10.72 -3.42
C GLU A 174 2.05 -10.65 -1.92
N GLN A 175 3.34 -10.61 -1.57
CA GLN A 175 3.79 -10.50 -0.19
C GLN A 175 3.27 -9.23 0.51
N LYS A 176 3.22 -8.08 -0.22
CA LYS A 176 2.71 -6.81 0.32
C LYS A 176 1.18 -6.83 0.45
N ILE A 177 0.50 -7.45 -0.49
CA ILE A 177 -0.95 -7.67 -0.40
C ILE A 177 -1.27 -8.49 0.86
N GLU A 178 -0.56 -9.61 1.07
CA GLU A 178 -0.74 -10.43 2.27
C GLU A 178 -0.41 -9.67 3.57
N GLU A 179 0.60 -8.80 3.55
CA GLU A 179 0.96 -7.98 4.71
C GLU A 179 -0.15 -6.99 5.07
N VAL A 180 -0.76 -6.32 4.08
CA VAL A 180 -1.93 -5.45 4.27
C VAL A 180 -3.08 -6.23 4.88
N LEU A 181 -3.43 -7.39 4.33
CA LEU A 181 -4.55 -8.20 4.80
C LEU A 181 -4.34 -8.75 6.22
N ARG A 182 -3.12 -9.20 6.53
CA ARG A 182 -2.75 -9.65 7.89
C ARG A 182 -2.81 -8.53 8.93
N THR A 183 -2.83 -7.28 8.51
CA THR A 183 -2.93 -6.13 9.40
C THR A 183 -4.40 -5.76 9.72
N LEU A 184 -5.38 -6.23 8.95
CA LEU A 184 -6.80 -5.94 9.17
C LEU A 184 -7.30 -6.26 10.60
N PRO A 185 -6.94 -7.39 11.22
CA PRO A 185 -7.36 -7.69 12.59
C PRO A 185 -7.01 -6.59 13.62
N ARG A 186 -5.96 -5.81 13.38
CA ARG A 186 -5.57 -4.70 14.26
C ARG A 186 -6.59 -3.56 14.30
N ILE A 187 -7.44 -3.43 13.28
CA ILE A 187 -8.48 -2.38 13.21
C ILE A 187 -9.89 -2.92 13.47
N VAL A 188 -10.17 -4.17 13.08
CA VAL A 188 -11.51 -4.77 13.25
C VAL A 188 -11.70 -5.47 14.60
N GLY A 189 -10.62 -5.65 15.38
CA GLY A 189 -10.62 -6.46 16.59
C GLY A 189 -10.55 -7.97 16.27
N GLU A 190 -10.07 -8.77 17.21
CA GLU A 190 -10.08 -10.23 17.08
C GLU A 190 -11.52 -10.73 17.09
N LYS A 191 -11.86 -11.65 16.19
CA LYS A 191 -13.12 -12.41 16.29
C LYS A 191 -13.07 -13.20 17.61
N LYS A 192 -13.94 -12.81 18.55
CA LYS A 192 -14.20 -13.64 19.73
C LYS A 192 -14.93 -14.92 19.31
#